data_fa49d72503b946c3537a4d5f43115749
#
_entry.id   fa49d72503b946c3537a4d5f43115749
#
_cell.length_a   1.000
_cell.length_b   1.000
_cell.length_c   1.000
_cell.angle_alpha   90.00
_cell.angle_beta   90.00
_cell.angle_gamma   90.00
#
_symmetry.space_group_name_H-M   'P 1'
#
loop_
_entity.id
_entity.type
_entity.pdbx_description
1 polymer ?
#
loop_
_entity_poly.entity_id
_entity_poly.type
_entity_poly.pdbx_seq_one_letter_code
_entity_poly.pdbx_strand_id
1 'polypeptide(L)'
;MSRYTIQGNTTTEESEALGRKLQALNEEARENIDNEQWLHDRAQEMSDTIYEGFKHENLLSLLSTVVNVPFGQRVTWSEVRGMKAFWLARGGYIEASSVHKESAEIEADTIGFHVFENLDKLEANFGETAATLIELGIERMDATINQRFLTLLQQAVPSGPNYHSGSGVSLATVNSALAAVRDASKGREVTIVGRATMTDQIMYDLMGPSYNGAGFLLATNEDMVRRGVLGTYLGANIVTLTNYKDDNDVSYFPANELFVVAPDASKSVFWGGLRSADWVEQELDYWHFRARRESGMVCARPDRVARIVDTSITP
;
A
#
# COMPACT_ATOMS: atom_id res chain seq x y z
N MET A 1 15.83 17.63 21.02
CA MET A 1 14.39 17.99 21.26
C MET A 1 13.56 17.00 20.46
N SER A 2 13.04 16.01 21.13
CA SER A 2 12.24 14.93 20.53
C SER A 2 10.94 15.48 19.95
N ARG A 3 10.68 15.22 18.66
CA ARG A 3 9.41 15.53 17.99
C ARG A 3 8.53 14.28 17.94
N TYR A 4 8.25 13.67 19.07
CA TYR A 4 7.16 12.70 19.13
C TYR A 4 5.86 13.43 19.39
N THR A 5 5.18 13.81 18.33
CA THR A 5 3.77 14.18 18.41
C THR A 5 2.99 12.91 18.15
N ILE A 6 2.62 12.18 19.20
CA ILE A 6 1.59 11.14 19.14
C ILE A 6 0.28 11.86 18.80
N GLN A 7 -0.04 11.93 17.49
CA GLN A 7 -1.34 12.36 17.03
C GLN A 7 -2.33 11.18 17.14
N GLY A 8 -2.77 10.92 18.33
CA GLY A 8 -3.90 10.08 18.64
C GLY A 8 -4.41 10.50 20.01
N ASN A 9 -5.69 10.48 20.24
CA ASN A 9 -6.37 10.74 21.52
C ASN A 9 -5.96 9.68 22.58
N THR A 10 -4.66 9.56 22.87
CA THR A 10 -4.19 8.79 24.01
C THR A 10 -4.56 9.52 25.27
N THR A 11 -5.28 8.87 26.15
CA THR A 11 -5.57 9.41 27.49
C THR A 11 -4.24 9.60 28.23
N THR A 12 -4.19 10.53 29.18
CA THR A 12 -3.00 10.78 29.99
C THR A 12 -2.49 9.49 30.67
N GLU A 13 -3.42 8.60 31.04
CA GLU A 13 -3.10 7.30 31.64
C GLU A 13 -2.37 6.33 30.68
N GLU A 14 -2.76 6.30 29.39
CA GLU A 14 -2.10 5.47 28.37
C GLU A 14 -0.69 5.99 28.06
N SER A 15 -0.51 7.31 28.02
CA SER A 15 0.80 7.94 27.84
C SER A 15 1.74 7.65 29.01
N GLU A 16 1.25 7.71 30.24
CA GLU A 16 2.02 7.36 31.44
C GLU A 16 2.33 5.86 31.51
N ALA A 17 1.42 4.99 31.06
CA ALA A 17 1.65 3.55 31.00
C ALA A 17 2.71 3.20 29.95
N LEU A 18 2.71 3.86 28.79
CA LEU A 18 3.75 3.72 27.78
C LEU A 18 5.10 4.19 28.28
N GLY A 19 5.16 5.36 28.92
CA GLY A 19 6.39 5.88 29.53
C GLY A 19 7.01 4.92 30.56
N ARG A 20 6.19 4.31 31.41
CA ARG A 20 6.63 3.30 32.38
C ARG A 20 7.18 2.03 31.70
N LYS A 21 6.54 1.57 30.60
CA LYS A 21 7.03 0.42 29.83
C LYS A 21 8.38 0.71 29.18
N LEU A 22 8.55 1.88 28.55
CA LEU A 22 9.81 2.29 27.94
C LEU A 22 10.93 2.41 28.98
N GLN A 23 10.64 2.96 30.16
CA GLN A 23 11.61 3.06 31.25
C GLN A 23 12.01 1.67 31.77
N ALA A 24 11.06 0.75 31.94
CA ALA A 24 11.34 -0.62 32.35
C ALA A 24 12.23 -1.35 31.32
N LEU A 25 11.97 -1.17 30.02
CA LEU A 25 12.80 -1.72 28.94
C LEU A 25 14.22 -1.16 28.96
N ASN A 26 14.39 0.14 29.25
CA ASN A 26 15.70 0.75 29.33
C ASN A 26 16.51 0.24 30.58
N GLU A 27 15.83 -0.01 31.69
CA GLU A 27 16.45 -0.61 32.88
C GLU A 27 16.87 -2.06 32.59
N GLU A 28 16.00 -2.84 31.96
CA GLU A 28 16.29 -4.22 31.54
C GLU A 28 17.44 -4.30 30.53
N ALA A 29 17.52 -3.36 29.59
CA ALA A 29 18.58 -3.29 28.59
C ALA A 29 19.95 -3.05 29.26
N ARG A 30 20.04 -2.14 30.24
CA ARG A 30 21.28 -1.86 30.96
C ARG A 30 21.85 -3.08 31.68
N GLU A 31 20.98 -4.00 32.10
CA GLU A 31 21.40 -5.23 32.80
C GLU A 31 21.76 -6.36 31.82
N ASN A 32 21.22 -6.34 30.60
CA ASN A 32 21.26 -7.50 29.70
C ASN A 32 21.82 -7.20 28.31
N ILE A 33 22.35 -6.02 28.02
CA ILE A 33 22.78 -5.62 26.67
C ILE A 33 23.89 -6.53 26.11
N ASP A 34 24.72 -7.10 26.95
CA ASP A 34 25.77 -8.05 26.59
C ASP A 34 25.25 -9.49 26.40
N ASN A 35 23.97 -9.73 26.68
CA ASN A 35 23.33 -11.03 26.53
C ASN A 35 22.72 -11.17 25.14
N GLU A 36 23.41 -11.89 24.24
CA GLU A 36 22.97 -12.14 22.88
C GLU A 36 21.56 -12.78 22.81
N GLN A 37 21.21 -13.65 23.77
CA GLN A 37 19.88 -14.26 23.79
C GLN A 37 18.80 -13.25 24.11
N TRP A 38 19.03 -12.33 25.02
CA TRP A 38 18.11 -11.26 25.35
C TRP A 38 17.89 -10.34 24.15
N LEU A 39 18.96 -9.94 23.44
CA LEU A 39 18.87 -9.15 22.21
C LEU A 39 18.07 -9.87 21.14
N HIS A 40 18.29 -11.18 20.98
CA HIS A 40 17.56 -12.00 20.03
C HIS A 40 16.05 -12.06 20.34
N ASP A 41 15.68 -12.26 21.61
CA ASP A 41 14.28 -12.31 22.03
C ASP A 41 13.58 -10.95 21.76
N ARG A 42 14.26 -9.83 22.03
CA ARG A 42 13.76 -8.48 21.72
C ARG A 42 13.65 -8.23 20.21
N ALA A 43 14.62 -8.64 19.43
CA ALA A 43 14.56 -8.57 17.97
C ALA A 43 13.37 -9.35 17.39
N GLN A 44 13.06 -10.52 17.97
CA GLN A 44 11.90 -11.30 17.57
C GLN A 44 10.58 -10.58 17.90
N GLU A 45 10.45 -10.00 19.10
CA GLU A 45 9.27 -9.20 19.48
C GLU A 45 9.08 -7.99 18.56
N MET A 46 10.17 -7.28 18.20
CA MET A 46 10.13 -6.19 17.24
C MET A 46 9.65 -6.67 15.88
N SER A 47 10.18 -7.79 15.40
CA SER A 47 9.77 -8.39 14.12
C SER A 47 8.28 -8.75 14.09
N ASP A 48 7.76 -9.33 15.15
CA ASP A 48 6.36 -9.73 15.26
C ASP A 48 5.45 -8.49 15.27
N THR A 49 5.85 -7.43 15.99
CA THR A 49 5.12 -6.15 16.02
C THR A 49 5.11 -5.46 14.65
N ILE A 50 6.26 -5.44 13.96
CA ILE A 50 6.36 -4.92 12.58
C ILE A 50 5.45 -5.72 11.64
N TYR A 51 5.45 -7.04 11.76
CA TYR A 51 4.61 -7.89 10.92
C TYR A 51 3.12 -7.66 11.14
N GLU A 52 2.68 -7.47 12.38
CA GLU A 52 1.30 -7.15 12.70
C GLU A 52 0.89 -5.78 12.19
N GLY A 53 1.70 -4.74 12.43
CA GLY A 53 1.43 -3.39 11.92
C GLY A 53 1.34 -3.36 10.39
N PHE A 54 2.28 -4.00 9.72
CA PHE A 54 2.30 -4.13 8.26
C PHE A 54 1.06 -4.84 7.68
N LYS A 55 0.46 -5.77 8.41
CA LYS A 55 -0.73 -6.52 7.97
C LYS A 55 -1.99 -5.66 7.92
N HIS A 56 -2.08 -4.62 8.75
CA HIS A 56 -3.31 -3.84 8.94
C HIS A 56 -3.42 -2.61 8.02
N GLU A 57 -2.33 -2.03 7.55
CA GLU A 57 -2.32 -0.73 6.86
C GLU A 57 -2.08 -0.79 5.35
N ASN A 58 -2.16 -1.98 4.74
CA ASN A 58 -1.71 -2.16 3.37
C ASN A 58 -2.72 -1.66 2.32
N LEU A 59 -2.34 -0.63 1.55
CA LEU A 59 -3.05 -0.10 0.38
C LEU A 59 -3.36 -1.20 -0.66
N LEU A 60 -2.51 -2.23 -0.75
CA LEU A 60 -2.68 -3.33 -1.70
C LEU A 60 -4.01 -4.08 -1.53
N SER A 61 -4.53 -4.16 -0.30
CA SER A 61 -5.82 -4.81 -0.04
C SER A 61 -6.99 -4.12 -0.73
N LEU A 62 -6.87 -2.81 -1.01
CA LEU A 62 -7.88 -2.01 -1.72
C LEU A 62 -7.71 -2.06 -3.24
N LEU A 63 -6.48 -2.25 -3.73
CA LEU A 63 -6.13 -2.12 -5.15
C LEU A 63 -5.86 -3.46 -5.84
N SER A 64 -5.66 -4.53 -5.09
CA SER A 64 -5.33 -5.85 -5.64
C SER A 64 -5.94 -6.99 -4.84
N THR A 65 -6.00 -8.17 -5.45
CA THR A 65 -6.34 -9.39 -4.73
C THR A 65 -5.11 -9.88 -3.99
N VAL A 66 -5.09 -9.74 -2.67
CA VAL A 66 -3.98 -10.16 -1.81
C VAL A 66 -4.13 -11.63 -1.39
N VAL A 67 -3.08 -12.42 -1.56
CA VAL A 67 -3.04 -13.83 -1.18
C VAL A 67 -1.78 -14.11 -0.36
N ASN A 68 -1.96 -14.72 0.81
CA ASN A 68 -0.84 -15.20 1.63
C ASN A 68 -0.67 -16.71 1.43
N VAL A 69 0.54 -17.15 1.16
CA VAL A 69 0.88 -18.55 0.91
C VAL A 69 2.11 -18.98 1.70
N PRO A 70 2.27 -20.27 2.01
CA PRO A 70 3.50 -20.79 2.64
C PRO A 70 4.73 -20.54 1.77
N PHE A 71 5.92 -20.52 2.41
CA PHE A 71 7.18 -20.43 1.68
C PHE A 71 7.36 -21.57 0.68
N GLY A 72 7.92 -21.20 -0.50
CA GLY A 72 8.22 -22.17 -1.55
C GLY A 72 7.03 -22.64 -2.37
N GLN A 73 5.83 -22.21 -2.06
CA GLN A 73 4.65 -22.55 -2.86
C GLN A 73 4.62 -21.71 -4.14
N ARG A 74 4.57 -22.37 -5.29
CA ARG A 74 4.36 -21.70 -6.58
C ARG A 74 2.95 -21.13 -6.66
N VAL A 75 2.83 -19.88 -7.07
CA VAL A 75 1.55 -19.22 -7.30
C VAL A 75 1.43 -18.83 -8.75
N THR A 76 0.35 -19.30 -9.38
CA THR A 76 0.02 -18.92 -10.75
C THR A 76 -1.25 -18.10 -10.74
N TRP A 77 -1.26 -17.07 -11.57
CA TRP A 77 -2.50 -16.42 -11.96
C TRP A 77 -3.06 -17.15 -13.17
N SER A 78 -4.33 -17.48 -13.17
CA SER A 78 -4.97 -18.14 -14.31
C SER A 78 -6.32 -17.52 -14.61
N GLU A 79 -6.58 -17.30 -15.88
CA GLU A 79 -7.87 -16.85 -16.39
C GLU A 79 -8.41 -17.83 -17.44
N VAL A 80 -9.71 -18.04 -17.37
CA VAL A 80 -10.43 -18.86 -18.34
C VAL A 80 -11.24 -17.92 -19.23
N ARG A 81 -10.97 -17.95 -20.54
CA ARG A 81 -11.67 -17.16 -21.56
C ARG A 81 -12.30 -18.08 -22.61
N GLY A 82 -13.28 -17.54 -23.34
CA GLY A 82 -13.84 -18.20 -24.53
C GLY A 82 -15.17 -18.92 -24.32
N MET A 83 -15.70 -19.01 -23.09
CA MET A 83 -17.02 -19.58 -22.87
C MET A 83 -18.11 -18.64 -23.40
N LYS A 84 -18.97 -19.14 -24.29
CA LYS A 84 -20.09 -18.40 -24.87
C LYS A 84 -21.41 -19.04 -24.44
N ALA A 85 -22.40 -18.21 -24.13
CA ALA A 85 -23.77 -18.65 -23.90
C ALA A 85 -24.65 -18.15 -25.07
N PHE A 86 -25.58 -18.99 -25.50
CA PHE A 86 -26.47 -18.71 -26.64
C PHE A 86 -27.94 -18.79 -26.22
N TRP A 87 -28.73 -17.87 -26.73
CA TRP A 87 -30.18 -17.99 -26.71
C TRP A 87 -30.61 -18.82 -27.90
N LEU A 88 -31.33 -19.90 -27.67
CA LEU A 88 -31.75 -20.84 -28.70
C LEU A 88 -33.26 -21.04 -28.66
N ALA A 89 -33.87 -21.22 -29.82
CA ALA A 89 -35.23 -21.73 -29.89
C ALA A 89 -35.31 -23.15 -29.38
N ARG A 90 -36.44 -23.58 -28.89
CA ARG A 90 -36.67 -24.94 -28.39
C ARG A 90 -36.25 -25.99 -29.43
N GLY A 91 -35.26 -26.81 -29.11
CA GLY A 91 -34.68 -27.80 -30.02
C GLY A 91 -33.52 -27.31 -30.89
N GLY A 92 -33.04 -26.07 -30.68
CA GLY A 92 -31.85 -25.57 -31.38
C GLY A 92 -30.55 -26.22 -30.87
N TYR A 93 -29.54 -26.26 -31.73
CA TYR A 93 -28.22 -26.80 -31.45
C TYR A 93 -27.35 -25.76 -30.75
N ILE A 94 -26.67 -26.15 -29.65
CA ILE A 94 -25.69 -25.31 -28.95
C ILE A 94 -24.33 -25.57 -29.56
N GLU A 95 -23.72 -24.52 -30.14
CA GLU A 95 -22.36 -24.59 -30.65
C GLU A 95 -21.36 -24.75 -29.49
N ALA A 96 -20.40 -25.65 -29.65
CA ALA A 96 -19.33 -25.80 -28.68
C ALA A 96 -18.43 -24.56 -28.67
N SER A 97 -18.17 -24.01 -27.51
CA SER A 97 -17.21 -22.93 -27.32
C SER A 97 -15.86 -23.50 -26.85
N SER A 98 -14.76 -23.04 -27.43
CA SER A 98 -13.43 -23.39 -26.94
C SER A 98 -13.08 -22.55 -25.72
N VAL A 99 -12.58 -23.21 -24.69
CA VAL A 99 -12.14 -22.57 -23.45
C VAL A 99 -10.63 -22.52 -23.46
N HIS A 100 -10.08 -21.29 -23.38
CA HIS A 100 -8.64 -21.07 -23.29
C HIS A 100 -8.28 -20.67 -21.86
N LYS A 101 -7.27 -21.30 -21.30
CA LYS A 101 -6.71 -20.96 -20.00
C LYS A 101 -5.37 -20.25 -20.21
N GLU A 102 -5.34 -18.99 -19.86
CA GLU A 102 -4.09 -18.22 -19.76
C GLU A 102 -3.56 -18.32 -18.33
N SER A 103 -2.27 -18.53 -18.15
CA SER A 103 -1.65 -18.59 -16.83
C SER A 103 -0.29 -17.90 -16.87
N ALA A 104 -0.02 -17.11 -15.83
CA ALA A 104 1.29 -16.52 -15.56
C ALA A 104 1.76 -16.93 -14.18
N GLU A 105 3.03 -17.30 -14.05
CA GLU A 105 3.66 -17.56 -12.75
C GLU A 105 4.01 -16.21 -12.11
N ILE A 106 3.78 -16.09 -10.80
CA ILE A 106 4.14 -14.91 -10.03
C ILE A 106 5.47 -15.19 -9.35
N GLU A 107 6.50 -14.45 -9.76
CA GLU A 107 7.84 -14.57 -9.19
C GLU A 107 7.90 -13.86 -7.83
N ALA A 108 8.68 -14.43 -6.91
CA ALA A 108 8.90 -13.88 -5.58
C ALA A 108 10.12 -12.95 -5.58
N ASP A 109 9.89 -11.70 -5.20
CA ASP A 109 10.93 -10.72 -4.88
C ASP A 109 11.06 -10.60 -3.37
N THR A 110 12.24 -10.25 -2.87
CA THR A 110 12.47 -10.03 -1.44
C THR A 110 12.43 -8.54 -1.13
N ILE A 111 11.62 -8.18 -0.16
CA ILE A 111 11.57 -6.84 0.41
C ILE A 111 12.06 -6.90 1.85
N GLY A 112 12.79 -5.89 2.30
CA GLY A 112 13.27 -5.82 3.67
C GLY A 112 14.14 -4.61 3.92
N PHE A 113 14.53 -4.47 5.18
CA PHE A 113 15.47 -3.45 5.63
C PHE A 113 16.54 -4.06 6.54
N HIS A 114 17.64 -3.36 6.67
CA HIS A 114 18.73 -3.68 7.58
C HIS A 114 19.15 -2.39 8.27
N VAL A 115 19.15 -2.42 9.58
CA VAL A 115 19.60 -1.31 10.44
C VAL A 115 20.71 -1.79 11.35
N PHE A 116 21.56 -0.89 11.80
CA PHE A 116 22.57 -1.14 12.82
C PHE A 116 22.61 0.04 13.77
N GLU A 117 22.89 -0.23 15.03
CA GLU A 117 23.05 0.78 16.08
C GLU A 117 24.16 0.37 17.02
N ASN A 118 24.85 1.37 17.60
CA ASN A 118 25.91 1.14 18.56
C ASN A 118 25.32 0.62 19.87
N LEU A 119 26.00 -0.39 20.51
CA LEU A 119 25.55 -1.01 21.74
C LEU A 119 25.47 -0.02 22.91
N ASP A 120 26.41 0.92 23.02
CA ASP A 120 26.38 1.94 24.08
C ASP A 120 25.10 2.83 23.99
N LYS A 121 24.64 3.13 22.77
CA LYS A 121 23.40 3.90 22.58
C LYS A 121 22.17 3.07 22.89
N LEU A 122 22.19 1.79 22.54
CA LEU A 122 21.11 0.86 22.87
C LEU A 122 21.00 0.67 24.38
N GLU A 123 22.11 0.52 25.10
CA GLU A 123 22.15 0.45 26.56
C GLU A 123 21.47 1.68 27.20
N ALA A 124 21.75 2.85 26.66
CA ALA A 124 21.19 4.11 27.19
C ALA A 124 19.68 4.25 26.94
N ASN A 125 19.20 3.87 25.75
CA ASN A 125 17.84 4.20 25.27
C ASN A 125 17.20 3.10 24.40
N PHE A 126 17.29 1.84 24.82
CA PHE A 126 16.80 0.70 24.04
C PHE A 126 15.31 0.83 23.67
N GLY A 127 14.46 1.19 24.65
CA GLY A 127 13.02 1.28 24.43
C GLY A 127 12.61 2.31 23.37
N GLU A 128 13.22 3.51 23.38
CA GLU A 128 12.94 4.54 22.38
C GLU A 128 13.48 4.15 21.00
N THR A 129 14.66 3.54 20.94
CA THR A 129 15.28 3.08 19.71
C THR A 129 14.46 1.97 19.09
N ALA A 130 14.04 0.97 19.85
CA ALA A 130 13.20 -0.13 19.39
C ALA A 130 11.85 0.36 18.85
N ALA A 131 11.17 1.27 19.57
CA ALA A 131 9.92 1.86 19.12
C ALA A 131 10.06 2.61 17.78
N THR A 132 11.14 3.39 17.66
CA THR A 132 11.44 4.13 16.41
C THR A 132 11.73 3.17 15.25
N LEU A 133 12.50 2.11 15.48
CA LEU A 133 12.82 1.11 14.45
C LEU A 133 11.58 0.35 13.99
N ILE A 134 10.66 0.03 14.90
CA ILE A 134 9.39 -0.61 14.56
C ILE A 134 8.56 0.31 13.66
N GLU A 135 8.36 1.56 14.06
CA GLU A 135 7.56 2.54 13.31
C GLU A 135 8.15 2.78 11.92
N LEU A 136 9.45 3.09 11.84
CA LEU A 136 10.13 3.30 10.55
C LEU A 136 10.16 2.02 9.71
N GLY A 137 10.30 0.85 10.32
CA GLY A 137 10.28 -0.43 9.62
C GLY A 137 8.94 -0.68 8.93
N ILE A 138 7.82 -0.46 9.61
CA ILE A 138 6.47 -0.57 9.05
C ILE A 138 6.30 0.44 7.91
N GLU A 139 6.60 1.71 8.17
CA GLU A 139 6.44 2.80 7.20
C GLU A 139 7.24 2.55 5.91
N ARG A 140 8.52 2.20 6.04
CA ARG A 140 9.41 2.02 4.89
C ARG A 140 9.08 0.76 4.08
N MET A 141 8.74 -0.34 4.74
CA MET A 141 8.29 -1.54 4.04
C MET A 141 7.00 -1.31 3.28
N ASP A 142 6.02 -0.64 3.89
CA ASP A 142 4.74 -0.33 3.24
C ASP A 142 4.94 0.62 2.06
N ALA A 143 5.71 1.70 2.23
CA ALA A 143 6.04 2.64 1.16
C ALA A 143 6.72 1.93 -0.04
N THR A 144 7.68 1.04 0.23
CA THR A 144 8.41 0.32 -0.82
C THR A 144 7.50 -0.64 -1.59
N ILE A 145 6.61 -1.36 -0.90
CA ILE A 145 5.64 -2.25 -1.54
C ILE A 145 4.66 -1.45 -2.41
N ASN A 146 4.13 -0.36 -1.87
CA ASN A 146 3.20 0.49 -2.59
C ASN A 146 3.87 1.13 -3.81
N GLN A 147 5.12 1.57 -3.71
CA GLN A 147 5.91 2.07 -4.84
C GLN A 147 6.07 1.00 -5.92
N ARG A 148 6.44 -0.23 -5.54
CA ARG A 148 6.58 -1.34 -6.48
C ARG A 148 5.27 -1.63 -7.20
N PHE A 149 4.16 -1.61 -6.47
CA PHE A 149 2.84 -1.82 -7.02
C PHE A 149 2.44 -0.72 -8.02
N LEU A 150 2.65 0.56 -7.68
CA LEU A 150 2.37 1.66 -8.60
C LEU A 150 3.25 1.60 -9.85
N THR A 151 4.54 1.25 -9.70
CA THR A 151 5.42 1.01 -10.86
C THR A 151 4.87 -0.10 -11.76
N LEU A 152 4.34 -1.17 -11.19
CA LEU A 152 3.68 -2.23 -11.96
C LEU A 152 2.45 -1.70 -12.72
N LEU A 153 1.63 -0.86 -12.10
CA LEU A 153 0.48 -0.23 -12.78
C LEU A 153 0.92 0.72 -13.90
N GLN A 154 2.00 1.49 -13.70
CA GLN A 154 2.59 2.34 -14.75
C GLN A 154 3.04 1.51 -15.95
N GLN A 155 3.71 0.38 -15.71
CA GLN A 155 4.15 -0.54 -16.75
C GLN A 155 2.99 -1.25 -17.45
N ALA A 156 1.91 -1.53 -16.73
CA ALA A 156 0.72 -2.15 -17.30
C ALA A 156 -0.05 -1.23 -18.25
N VAL A 157 -0.02 0.10 -18.01
CA VAL A 157 -0.72 1.10 -18.82
C VAL A 157 0.26 2.21 -19.26
N PRO A 158 1.24 1.90 -20.13
CA PRO A 158 2.19 2.90 -20.62
C PRO A 158 1.57 3.81 -21.68
N SER A 159 0.54 3.33 -22.39
CA SER A 159 -0.17 4.01 -23.48
C SER A 159 -1.49 3.29 -23.78
N GLY A 160 -2.30 3.82 -24.69
CA GLY A 160 -3.52 3.18 -25.17
C GLY A 160 -4.80 3.82 -24.66
N PRO A 161 -5.96 3.15 -24.81
CA PRO A 161 -7.27 3.76 -24.52
C PRO A 161 -7.50 4.09 -23.05
N ASN A 162 -6.81 3.41 -22.14
CA ASN A 162 -6.88 3.65 -20.69
C ASN A 162 -5.78 4.58 -20.17
N TYR A 163 -4.95 5.13 -21.08
CA TYR A 163 -3.94 6.13 -20.75
C TYR A 163 -4.42 7.51 -21.16
N HIS A 164 -4.54 8.41 -20.22
CA HIS A 164 -4.98 9.79 -20.42
C HIS A 164 -3.88 10.74 -19.96
N SER A 165 -3.48 11.67 -20.83
CA SER A 165 -2.51 12.71 -20.47
C SER A 165 -3.03 14.07 -20.91
N GLY A 166 -2.80 15.09 -20.08
CA GLY A 166 -3.25 16.44 -20.38
C GLY A 166 -2.75 17.44 -19.34
N SER A 167 -3.02 18.71 -19.57
CA SER A 167 -2.74 19.77 -18.59
C SER A 167 -3.97 19.92 -17.68
N GLY A 168 -3.82 19.54 -16.42
CA GLY A 168 -4.89 19.48 -15.43
C GLY A 168 -5.73 18.19 -15.51
N VAL A 169 -6.24 17.76 -14.36
CA VAL A 169 -7.18 16.62 -14.26
C VAL A 169 -8.59 17.16 -14.39
N SER A 170 -9.26 16.88 -15.50
CA SER A 170 -10.66 17.23 -15.65
C SER A 170 -11.59 16.10 -15.19
N LEU A 171 -12.74 16.45 -14.61
CA LEU A 171 -13.79 15.48 -14.27
C LEU A 171 -14.24 14.64 -15.46
N ALA A 172 -14.23 15.20 -16.67
CA ALA A 172 -14.57 14.46 -17.89
C ALA A 172 -13.55 13.33 -18.14
N THR A 173 -12.27 13.57 -17.94
CA THR A 173 -11.22 12.56 -18.06
C THR A 173 -11.36 11.47 -17.00
N VAL A 174 -11.61 11.84 -15.75
CA VAL A 174 -11.83 10.90 -14.66
C VAL A 174 -13.07 10.03 -14.92
N ASN A 175 -14.16 10.64 -15.37
CA ASN A 175 -15.40 9.91 -15.72
C ASN A 175 -15.19 8.93 -16.88
N SER A 176 -14.45 9.33 -17.91
CA SER A 176 -14.11 8.45 -19.03
C SER A 176 -13.28 7.25 -18.57
N ALA A 177 -12.24 7.49 -17.78
CA ALA A 177 -11.40 6.44 -17.21
C ALA A 177 -12.20 5.50 -16.30
N LEU A 178 -13.05 6.06 -15.45
CA LEU A 178 -13.91 5.30 -14.55
C LEU A 178 -14.92 4.42 -15.30
N ALA A 179 -15.55 4.96 -16.35
CA ALA A 179 -16.47 4.21 -17.18
C ALA A 179 -15.76 3.04 -17.90
N ALA A 180 -14.60 3.29 -18.50
CA ALA A 180 -13.81 2.26 -19.18
C ALA A 180 -13.41 1.11 -18.24
N VAL A 181 -12.92 1.43 -17.04
CA VAL A 181 -12.53 0.41 -16.06
C VAL A 181 -13.74 -0.36 -15.53
N ARG A 182 -14.88 0.30 -15.32
CA ARG A 182 -16.12 -0.36 -14.89
C ARG A 182 -16.68 -1.31 -15.93
N ASP A 183 -16.67 -0.91 -17.18
CA ASP A 183 -17.13 -1.76 -18.29
C ASP A 183 -16.23 -3.01 -18.37
N ALA A 184 -14.91 -2.85 -18.30
CA ALA A 184 -13.97 -3.95 -18.31
C ALA A 184 -14.11 -4.85 -17.06
N SER A 185 -14.40 -4.28 -15.89
CA SER A 185 -14.56 -5.01 -14.62
C SER A 185 -15.99 -5.56 -14.42
N LYS A 186 -16.89 -5.35 -15.35
CA LYS A 186 -18.30 -5.79 -15.28
C LYS A 186 -19.04 -5.21 -14.07
N GLY A 187 -18.82 -3.93 -13.79
CA GLY A 187 -19.49 -3.20 -12.72
C GLY A 187 -19.00 -3.50 -11.30
N ARG A 188 -17.82 -4.11 -11.16
CA ARG A 188 -17.20 -4.29 -9.85
C ARG A 188 -16.77 -2.95 -9.25
N GLU A 189 -16.54 -2.97 -7.95
CA GLU A 189 -16.01 -1.83 -7.22
C GLU A 189 -14.68 -1.35 -7.81
N VAL A 190 -14.49 -0.05 -7.88
CA VAL A 190 -13.30 0.58 -8.48
C VAL A 190 -12.74 1.58 -7.46
N THR A 191 -11.43 1.66 -7.37
CA THR A 191 -10.73 2.60 -6.51
C THR A 191 -9.94 3.58 -7.35
N ILE A 192 -10.05 4.86 -7.01
CA ILE A 192 -9.24 5.95 -7.55
C ILE A 192 -8.11 6.20 -6.54
N VAL A 193 -6.86 6.17 -6.99
CA VAL A 193 -5.70 6.35 -6.12
C VAL A 193 -4.72 7.33 -6.71
N GLY A 194 -4.22 8.25 -5.89
CA GLY A 194 -3.24 9.25 -6.27
C GLY A 194 -2.78 10.08 -5.10
N ARG A 195 -1.81 10.97 -5.30
CA ARG A 195 -1.41 11.92 -4.27
C ARG A 195 -2.46 13.02 -4.10
N ALA A 196 -2.40 13.71 -2.95
CA ALA A 196 -3.27 14.85 -2.62
C ALA A 196 -3.33 15.88 -3.76
N THR A 197 -2.19 16.16 -4.40
CA THR A 197 -2.11 17.06 -5.56
C THR A 197 -3.08 16.74 -6.69
N MET A 198 -3.35 15.45 -6.91
CA MET A 198 -4.26 14.97 -7.96
C MET A 198 -5.68 14.74 -7.45
N THR A 199 -5.81 14.16 -6.24
CA THR A 199 -7.12 13.88 -5.65
C THR A 199 -7.85 15.16 -5.24
N ASP A 200 -7.12 16.16 -4.76
CA ASP A 200 -7.69 17.46 -4.38
C ASP A 200 -8.20 18.26 -5.60
N GLN A 201 -7.57 18.10 -6.78
CA GLN A 201 -8.09 18.69 -8.01
C GLN A 201 -9.46 18.15 -8.38
N ILE A 202 -9.67 16.84 -8.24
CA ILE A 202 -11.00 16.22 -8.46
C ILE A 202 -12.01 16.86 -7.51
N MET A 203 -11.63 17.05 -6.26
CA MET A 203 -12.51 17.65 -5.26
C MET A 203 -12.79 19.12 -5.54
N TYR A 204 -11.75 19.86 -5.94
CA TYR A 204 -11.89 21.27 -6.30
C TYR A 204 -12.82 21.47 -7.50
N ASP A 205 -12.70 20.63 -8.52
CA ASP A 205 -13.57 20.64 -9.69
C ASP A 205 -15.04 20.27 -9.33
N LEU A 206 -15.23 19.35 -8.38
CA LEU A 206 -16.56 19.02 -7.85
C LEU A 206 -17.19 20.16 -7.04
N MET A 207 -16.36 20.96 -6.34
CA MET A 207 -16.78 22.11 -5.52
C MET A 207 -16.87 23.42 -6.34
N GLY A 208 -16.35 23.44 -7.57
CA GLY A 208 -16.23 24.65 -8.36
C GLY A 208 -17.57 25.29 -8.76
N PRO A 209 -17.55 26.58 -9.16
CA PRO A 209 -18.75 27.37 -9.42
C PRO A 209 -19.65 26.86 -10.56
N SER A 210 -19.17 25.92 -11.36
CA SER A 210 -19.93 25.26 -12.41
C SER A 210 -20.90 24.19 -11.88
N TYR A 211 -20.74 23.73 -10.65
CA TYR A 211 -21.63 22.76 -10.00
C TYR A 211 -22.55 23.47 -9.00
N ASN A 212 -23.54 24.16 -9.51
CA ASN A 212 -24.61 24.81 -8.73
C ASN A 212 -25.56 23.82 -8.00
N GLY A 213 -25.15 22.59 -7.80
CA GLY A 213 -25.93 21.58 -7.11
C GLY A 213 -25.64 21.56 -5.60
N ALA A 214 -26.15 22.54 -4.90
CA ALA A 214 -25.99 22.72 -3.44
C ALA A 214 -26.46 21.55 -2.55
N GLY A 215 -26.96 20.46 -3.10
CA GLY A 215 -27.49 19.34 -2.31
C GLY A 215 -26.55 18.15 -2.11
N PHE A 216 -25.53 18.02 -2.96
CA PHE A 216 -24.65 16.84 -2.93
C PHE A 216 -23.45 16.96 -1.97
N LEU A 217 -23.11 18.19 -1.58
CA LEU A 217 -21.82 18.52 -0.96
C LEU A 217 -21.83 18.48 0.57
N LEU A 218 -22.94 18.65 1.24
CA LEU A 218 -22.96 18.79 2.71
C LEU A 218 -22.63 17.49 3.45
N ALA A 219 -23.19 16.37 3.05
CA ALA A 219 -22.95 15.08 3.71
C ALA A 219 -21.53 14.53 3.37
N THR A 220 -21.05 14.76 2.16
CA THR A 220 -19.71 14.34 1.72
C THR A 220 -18.61 15.18 2.38
N ASN A 221 -18.84 16.50 2.55
CA ASN A 221 -17.89 17.39 3.22
C ASN A 221 -17.73 17.09 4.71
N GLU A 222 -18.79 16.71 5.42
CA GLU A 222 -18.68 16.35 6.83
C GLU A 222 -17.88 15.07 7.05
N ASP A 223 -18.04 14.07 6.20
CA ASP A 223 -17.26 12.84 6.27
C ASP A 223 -15.79 13.04 5.85
N MET A 224 -15.55 13.93 4.89
CA MET A 224 -14.19 14.29 4.44
C MET A 224 -13.41 15.06 5.51
N VAL A 225 -14.03 16.02 6.15
CA VAL A 225 -13.39 16.82 7.23
C VAL A 225 -13.16 15.97 8.47
N ARG A 226 -14.04 15.01 8.77
CA ARG A 226 -13.93 14.17 9.96
C ARG A 226 -12.93 13.02 9.82
N ARG A 227 -12.75 12.44 8.62
CA ARG A 227 -11.99 11.18 8.45
C ARG A 227 -10.69 11.33 7.69
N GLY A 228 -10.42 12.50 7.07
CA GLY A 228 -9.26 12.67 6.19
C GLY A 228 -9.26 11.75 4.96
N VAL A 229 -10.33 10.99 4.77
CA VAL A 229 -10.52 10.09 3.63
C VAL A 229 -11.45 10.80 2.66
N LEU A 230 -10.98 11.02 1.45
CA LEU A 230 -11.82 11.42 0.33
C LEU A 230 -12.91 10.35 0.17
N GLY A 231 -14.16 10.75 0.24
CA GLY A 231 -15.29 9.84 0.16
C GLY A 231 -15.36 9.05 -1.15
N THR A 232 -16.54 8.64 -1.55
CA THR A 232 -16.78 7.94 -2.82
C THR A 232 -17.15 8.94 -3.91
N TYR A 233 -16.56 8.82 -5.09
CA TYR A 233 -16.96 9.54 -6.29
C TYR A 233 -17.66 8.60 -7.27
N LEU A 234 -18.93 8.89 -7.59
CA LEU A 234 -19.77 8.02 -8.42
C LEU A 234 -19.74 6.53 -7.98
N GLY A 235 -19.56 6.24 -6.69
CA GLY A 235 -19.44 4.88 -6.16
C GLY A 235 -18.07 4.24 -6.38
N ALA A 236 -17.03 5.00 -6.72
CA ALA A 236 -15.63 4.59 -6.65
C ALA A 236 -15.00 5.16 -5.36
N ASN A 237 -14.22 4.36 -4.66
CA ASN A 237 -13.47 4.83 -3.49
C ASN A 237 -12.31 5.72 -3.94
N ILE A 238 -12.11 6.85 -3.27
CA ILE A 238 -10.94 7.71 -3.51
C ILE A 238 -9.96 7.53 -2.36
N VAL A 239 -8.73 7.17 -2.68
CA VAL A 239 -7.65 6.98 -1.72
C VAL A 239 -6.52 7.95 -2.04
N THR A 240 -6.18 8.78 -1.07
CA THR A 240 -5.07 9.72 -1.16
C THR A 240 -3.82 9.07 -0.59
N LEU A 241 -2.75 9.02 -1.40
CA LEU A 241 -1.47 8.49 -0.98
C LEU A 241 -0.72 9.51 -0.12
N THR A 242 -0.18 9.04 1.00
CA THR A 242 0.75 9.82 1.81
C THR A 242 2.05 10.02 1.04
N ASN A 243 2.64 11.19 1.16
CA ASN A 243 3.90 11.51 0.49
C ASN A 243 5.08 10.98 1.31
N TYR A 244 5.43 9.74 1.12
CA TYR A 244 6.69 9.20 1.65
C TYR A 244 7.85 9.69 0.79
N LYS A 245 8.93 10.11 1.45
CA LYS A 245 10.16 10.56 0.81
C LYS A 245 11.33 9.70 1.27
N ASP A 246 12.28 9.51 0.38
CA ASP A 246 13.56 8.89 0.72
C ASP A 246 14.48 9.88 1.48
N ASP A 247 15.67 9.41 1.84
CA ASP A 247 16.65 10.24 2.55
C ASP A 247 17.23 11.38 1.70
N ASN A 248 16.97 11.37 0.38
CA ASN A 248 17.33 12.42 -0.57
C ASN A 248 16.15 13.36 -0.89
N ASP A 249 15.08 13.30 -0.11
CA ASP A 249 13.87 14.10 -0.27
C ASP A 249 13.07 13.78 -1.56
N VAL A 250 13.37 12.64 -2.20
CA VAL A 250 12.69 12.17 -3.40
C VAL A 250 11.41 11.42 -3.01
N SER A 251 10.30 11.81 -3.62
CA SER A 251 8.99 11.20 -3.39
C SER A 251 8.93 9.78 -3.92
N TYR A 252 8.42 8.84 -3.12
CA TYR A 252 8.13 7.47 -3.59
C TYR A 252 6.99 7.43 -4.62
N PHE A 253 6.08 8.39 -4.59
CA PHE A 253 4.91 8.42 -5.46
C PHE A 253 4.92 9.65 -6.36
N PRO A 254 4.66 9.50 -7.67
CA PRO A 254 4.61 10.62 -8.59
C PRO A 254 3.46 11.59 -8.21
N ALA A 255 3.78 12.88 -8.23
CA ALA A 255 2.82 13.93 -7.85
C ALA A 255 1.73 14.14 -8.90
N ASN A 256 2.02 13.77 -10.14
CA ASN A 256 1.27 14.08 -11.34
C ASN A 256 0.46 12.89 -11.89
N GLU A 257 0.33 11.80 -11.14
CA GLU A 257 -0.36 10.61 -11.60
C GLU A 257 -1.57 10.25 -10.73
N LEU A 258 -2.61 9.79 -11.40
CA LEU A 258 -3.82 9.23 -10.80
C LEU A 258 -4.12 7.89 -11.47
N PHE A 259 -4.41 6.89 -10.66
CA PHE A 259 -4.81 5.57 -11.15
C PHE A 259 -6.25 5.28 -10.80
N VAL A 260 -6.95 4.63 -11.73
CA VAL A 260 -8.29 4.09 -11.53
C VAL A 260 -8.17 2.58 -11.67
N VAL A 261 -8.39 1.83 -10.60
CA VAL A 261 -8.05 0.41 -10.51
C VAL A 261 -9.24 -0.40 -10.02
N ALA A 262 -9.54 -1.51 -10.70
CA ALA A 262 -10.41 -2.55 -10.16
C ALA A 262 -9.57 -3.57 -9.39
N PRO A 263 -9.97 -4.02 -8.17
CA PRO A 263 -9.16 -4.90 -7.32
C PRO A 263 -8.77 -6.23 -7.98
N ASP A 264 -9.54 -6.69 -8.95
CA ASP A 264 -9.27 -7.92 -9.70
C ASP A 264 -8.39 -7.72 -10.95
N ALA A 265 -7.89 -6.51 -11.17
CA ALA A 265 -6.91 -6.20 -12.22
C ALA A 265 -5.54 -6.80 -11.91
N SER A 266 -5.20 -6.86 -10.63
CA SER A 266 -3.89 -7.27 -10.15
C SER A 266 -4.00 -8.29 -9.01
N LYS A 267 -2.93 -9.04 -8.82
CA LYS A 267 -2.77 -10.00 -7.74
C LYS A 267 -1.44 -9.76 -7.04
N SER A 268 -1.50 -9.65 -5.73
CA SER A 268 -0.34 -9.53 -4.86
C SER A 268 -0.23 -10.76 -3.98
N VAL A 269 0.94 -11.35 -3.92
CA VAL A 269 1.20 -12.58 -3.19
C VAL A 269 2.30 -12.34 -2.18
N PHE A 270 2.08 -12.80 -0.96
CA PHE A 270 3.08 -12.79 0.10
C PHE A 270 3.38 -14.23 0.52
N TRP A 271 4.67 -14.59 0.54
CA TRP A 271 5.13 -15.91 0.96
C TRP A 271 5.60 -15.88 2.41
N GLY A 272 4.88 -16.61 3.25
CA GLY A 272 5.16 -16.71 4.69
C GLY A 272 5.00 -15.39 5.43
N GLY A 273 5.62 -15.35 6.62
CA GLY A 273 5.70 -14.16 7.48
C GLY A 273 6.95 -13.31 7.23
N LEU A 274 7.13 -12.30 8.06
CA LEU A 274 8.37 -11.56 8.16
C LEU A 274 9.45 -12.48 8.75
N ARG A 275 10.65 -12.45 8.19
CA ARG A 275 11.81 -13.14 8.72
C ARG A 275 12.79 -12.11 9.21
N SER A 276 13.15 -12.18 10.49
CA SER A 276 14.19 -11.35 11.09
C SER A 276 15.47 -12.15 11.31
N ALA A 277 16.55 -11.42 11.42
CA ALA A 277 17.84 -11.90 11.90
C ALA A 277 18.54 -10.73 12.59
N ASP A 278 19.13 -11.01 13.72
CA ASP A 278 19.94 -10.07 14.47
C ASP A 278 21.29 -10.69 14.79
N TRP A 279 22.31 -9.86 14.97
CA TRP A 279 23.65 -10.26 15.37
C TRP A 279 24.41 -9.06 15.91
N VAL A 280 25.41 -9.32 16.74
CA VAL A 280 26.33 -8.32 17.23
C VAL A 280 27.64 -8.43 16.46
N GLU A 281 28.13 -7.32 15.93
CA GLU A 281 29.46 -7.19 15.34
C GLU A 281 30.43 -6.76 16.42
N GLN A 282 31.14 -7.75 17.02
CA GLN A 282 31.99 -7.54 18.19
C GLN A 282 33.19 -6.64 17.93
N GLU A 283 33.68 -6.49 16.68
CA GLU A 283 34.81 -5.63 16.35
C GLU A 283 34.49 -4.13 16.45
N LEU A 284 33.23 -3.78 16.23
CA LEU A 284 32.74 -2.38 16.13
C LEU A 284 31.68 -2.03 17.17
N ASP A 285 31.33 -2.96 18.04
CA ASP A 285 30.27 -2.82 19.05
C ASP A 285 28.91 -2.35 18.45
N TYR A 286 28.56 -2.92 17.29
CA TYR A 286 27.26 -2.65 16.65
C TYR A 286 26.34 -3.86 16.76
N TRP A 287 25.10 -3.59 17.14
CA TRP A 287 24.00 -4.51 16.96
C TRP A 287 23.34 -4.29 15.61
N HIS A 288 23.10 -5.36 14.89
CA HIS A 288 22.45 -5.38 13.59
C HIS A 288 21.09 -6.03 13.70
N PHE A 289 20.09 -5.42 13.06
CA PHE A 289 18.76 -6.00 12.90
C PHE A 289 18.33 -5.94 11.44
N ARG A 290 17.95 -7.08 10.91
CA ARG A 290 17.46 -7.23 9.54
C ARG A 290 16.12 -7.91 9.53
N ALA A 291 15.12 -7.30 8.85
CA ALA A 291 13.82 -7.91 8.58
C ALA A 291 13.57 -7.99 7.08
N ARG A 292 13.01 -9.10 6.61
CA ARG A 292 12.71 -9.34 5.20
C ARG A 292 11.44 -10.15 5.01
N ARG A 293 10.75 -9.93 3.88
CA ARG A 293 9.57 -10.68 3.47
C ARG A 293 9.61 -10.95 1.97
N GLU A 294 9.13 -12.09 1.54
CA GLU A 294 8.97 -12.40 0.13
C GLU A 294 7.60 -11.94 -0.36
N SER A 295 7.58 -11.23 -1.48
CA SER A 295 6.36 -10.71 -2.09
C SER A 295 6.46 -10.80 -3.62
N GLY A 296 5.34 -10.94 -4.29
CA GLY A 296 5.29 -10.90 -5.75
C GLY A 296 4.00 -10.27 -6.22
N MET A 297 4.05 -9.59 -7.36
CA MET A 297 2.90 -8.85 -7.87
C MET A 297 2.80 -9.02 -9.38
N VAL A 298 1.55 -9.11 -9.87
CA VAL A 298 1.27 -9.15 -11.30
C VAL A 298 0.01 -8.33 -11.60
N CYS A 299 0.08 -7.50 -12.63
CA CYS A 299 -1.10 -6.90 -13.24
C CYS A 299 -1.51 -7.74 -14.45
N ALA A 300 -2.49 -8.60 -14.24
CA ALA A 300 -2.92 -9.55 -15.25
C ALA A 300 -3.97 -8.98 -16.20
N ARG A 301 -4.64 -7.91 -15.79
CA ARG A 301 -5.71 -7.27 -16.56
C ARG A 301 -5.51 -5.77 -16.67
N PRO A 302 -4.62 -5.33 -17.57
CA PRO A 302 -4.37 -3.90 -17.79
C PRO A 302 -5.61 -3.16 -18.34
N ASP A 303 -6.56 -3.87 -18.95
CA ASP A 303 -7.87 -3.34 -19.36
C ASP A 303 -8.72 -2.82 -18.18
N ARG A 304 -8.46 -3.27 -16.96
CA ARG A 304 -9.13 -2.88 -15.71
C ARG A 304 -8.35 -1.86 -14.89
N VAL A 305 -7.36 -1.26 -15.50
CA VAL A 305 -6.57 -0.17 -14.94
C VAL A 305 -6.62 1.00 -15.91
N ALA A 306 -6.83 2.21 -15.40
CA ALA A 306 -6.60 3.43 -16.17
C ALA A 306 -5.59 4.32 -15.44
N ARG A 307 -4.77 5.01 -16.22
CA ARG A 307 -3.75 5.94 -15.75
C ARG A 307 -4.00 7.32 -16.32
N ILE A 308 -4.04 8.32 -15.45
CA ILE A 308 -4.22 9.72 -15.80
C ILE A 308 -2.95 10.45 -15.37
N VAL A 309 -2.35 11.19 -16.30
CA VAL A 309 -1.11 11.96 -16.06
C VAL A 309 -1.37 13.43 -16.30
N ASP A 310 -1.13 14.23 -15.29
CA ASP A 310 -1.15 15.70 -15.41
C ASP A 310 0.23 16.21 -15.84
N THR A 311 0.31 16.74 -17.04
CA THR A 311 1.56 17.25 -17.59
C THR A 311 1.92 18.65 -17.07
N SER A 312 1.04 19.30 -16.34
CA SER A 312 1.28 20.62 -15.72
C SER A 312 1.99 20.52 -14.36
N ILE A 313 1.96 19.33 -13.74
CA ILE A 313 2.62 19.05 -12.46
C ILE A 313 3.95 18.35 -12.73
N THR A 314 5.00 18.79 -12.08
CA THR A 314 6.30 18.11 -12.12
C THR A 314 6.21 16.78 -11.32
N PRO A 315 6.71 15.66 -11.85
CA PRO A 315 6.67 14.35 -11.22
C PRO A 315 7.31 14.30 -9.83
#